data_9354e804e8f94cbbf7bf5dcdd483da7f
#
_entry.id   9354e804e8f94cbbf7bf5dcdd483da7f
#
_cell.length_a   1.000
_cell.length_b   1.000
_cell.length_c   1.000
_cell.angle_alpha   90.00
_cell.angle_beta   90.00
_cell.angle_gamma   90.00
#
_symmetry.space_group_name_H-M   'P 1'
#
loop_
_entity.id
_entity.type
_entity.pdbx_description
1 polymer ?
#
loop_
_entity_poly.entity_id
_entity_poly.type
_entity_poly.pdbx_seq_one_letter_code
_entity_poly.pdbx_strand_id
1 'polypeptide(L)'
;MAERNRLRNRSYKSALRTLMKRCFTACSAYNQEPAAEAKAAVETSLNAAFSKIDKAVKVGVLHRNTGANQKSRLSAAVRKVLEPVQA
;
A
#
# COMPACT_ATOMS: atom_id res chain seq x y z
N MET A 1 -14.17 24.08 1.57
CA MET A 1 -14.96 24.10 0.34
C MET A 1 -15.11 22.70 -0.20
N ALA A 2 -16.31 22.34 -0.57
CA ALA A 2 -16.61 20.99 -1.04
C ALA A 2 -15.82 20.59 -2.26
N GLU A 3 -15.66 21.52 -3.22
CA GLU A 3 -14.95 21.23 -4.45
C GLU A 3 -13.46 21.01 -4.21
N ARG A 4 -12.84 21.84 -3.37
CA ARG A 4 -11.44 21.70 -3.01
C ARG A 4 -11.20 20.38 -2.30
N ASN A 5 -12.10 19.98 -1.40
CA ASN A 5 -12.00 18.72 -0.69
C ASN A 5 -12.13 17.54 -1.65
N ARG A 6 -13.03 17.65 -2.62
CA ARG A 6 -13.22 16.59 -3.61
C ARG A 6 -11.97 16.39 -4.45
N LEU A 7 -11.32 17.47 -4.89
CA LEU A 7 -10.08 17.39 -5.66
C LEU A 7 -8.96 16.77 -4.83
N ARG A 8 -8.84 17.20 -3.58
CA ARG A 8 -7.85 16.63 -2.67
C ARG A 8 -8.09 15.16 -2.44
N ASN A 9 -9.35 14.77 -2.20
CA ASN A 9 -9.71 13.37 -1.96
C ASN A 9 -9.39 12.50 -3.16
N ARG A 10 -9.72 12.99 -4.35
CA ARG A 10 -9.44 12.29 -5.59
C ARG A 10 -7.94 12.08 -5.78
N SER A 11 -7.16 13.12 -5.51
CA SER A 11 -5.71 13.07 -5.62
C SER A 11 -5.12 12.03 -4.68
N TYR A 12 -5.56 12.03 -3.43
CA TYR A 12 -5.10 11.04 -2.44
C TYR A 12 -5.48 9.63 -2.83
N LYS A 13 -6.72 9.43 -3.26
CA LYS A 13 -7.20 8.10 -3.64
C LYS A 13 -6.46 7.57 -4.85
N SER A 14 -6.18 8.43 -5.82
CA SER A 14 -5.42 8.07 -7.01
C SER A 14 -3.99 7.66 -6.64
N ALA A 15 -3.34 8.46 -5.78
CA ALA A 15 -1.99 8.16 -5.32
C ALA A 15 -1.95 6.85 -4.54
N LEU A 16 -2.93 6.63 -3.68
CA LEU A 16 -3.01 5.38 -2.90
C LEU A 16 -3.16 4.18 -3.81
N ARG A 17 -4.04 4.28 -4.81
CA ARG A 17 -4.23 3.19 -5.75
C ARG A 17 -2.93 2.85 -6.48
N THR A 18 -2.20 3.87 -6.90
CA THR A 18 -0.92 3.68 -7.58
C THR A 18 0.10 3.00 -6.67
N LEU A 19 0.20 3.47 -5.42
CA LEU A 19 1.15 2.89 -4.47
C LEU A 19 0.80 1.46 -4.09
N MET A 20 -0.48 1.18 -3.90
CA MET A 20 -0.93 -0.18 -3.60
C MET A 20 -0.64 -1.11 -4.77
N LYS A 21 -0.88 -0.64 -5.99
CA LYS A 21 -0.61 -1.40 -7.20
C LYS A 21 0.88 -1.70 -7.32
N ARG A 22 1.73 -0.73 -7.03
CA ARG A 22 3.18 -0.94 -7.05
C ARG A 22 3.60 -1.99 -6.03
N CYS A 23 2.99 -1.96 -4.86
CA CYS A 23 3.29 -2.93 -3.82
C CYS A 23 2.92 -4.35 -4.29
N PHE A 24 1.74 -4.52 -4.83
CA PHE A 24 1.31 -5.83 -5.34
C PHE A 24 2.17 -6.30 -6.51
N THR A 25 2.55 -5.37 -7.40
CA THR A 25 3.43 -5.69 -8.52
C THR A 25 4.80 -6.15 -8.00
N ALA A 26 5.34 -5.45 -7.00
CA ALA A 26 6.62 -5.82 -6.40
C ALA A 26 6.52 -7.21 -5.74
N CYS A 27 5.41 -7.51 -5.08
CA CYS A 27 5.18 -8.82 -4.48
C CYS A 27 5.17 -9.91 -5.55
N SER A 28 4.50 -9.65 -6.66
CA SER A 28 4.42 -10.60 -7.77
C SER A 28 5.81 -10.84 -8.37
N ALA A 29 6.56 -9.77 -8.57
CA ALA A 29 7.92 -9.89 -9.11
C ALA A 29 8.83 -10.69 -8.18
N TYR A 30 8.74 -10.44 -6.88
CA TYR A 30 9.51 -11.20 -5.90
C TYR A 30 9.15 -12.67 -5.92
N ASN A 31 7.85 -12.97 -6.05
CA ASN A 31 7.39 -14.34 -6.08
C ASN A 31 7.91 -15.10 -7.30
N GLN A 32 8.05 -14.42 -8.43
CA GLN A 32 8.57 -15.03 -9.65
C GLN A 32 10.09 -15.20 -9.61
N GLU A 33 10.78 -14.21 -9.08
CA GLU A 33 12.24 -14.22 -9.05
C GLU A 33 12.72 -13.60 -7.73
N PRO A 34 12.77 -14.41 -6.66
CA PRO A 34 13.21 -13.91 -5.35
C PRO A 34 14.68 -13.45 -5.39
N ALA A 35 14.88 -12.21 -5.04
CA ALA A 35 16.20 -11.62 -4.99
C ALA A 35 16.20 -10.51 -3.94
N ALA A 36 17.40 -10.15 -3.46
CA ALA A 36 17.51 -9.09 -2.46
C ALA A 36 16.93 -7.77 -2.97
N GLU A 37 17.16 -7.48 -4.25
CA GLU A 37 16.64 -6.25 -4.86
C GLU A 37 15.12 -6.26 -4.92
N ALA A 38 14.53 -7.40 -5.25
CA ALA A 38 13.08 -7.55 -5.31
C ALA A 38 12.48 -7.42 -3.91
N LYS A 39 13.14 -7.97 -2.90
CA LYS A 39 12.70 -7.84 -1.52
C LYS A 39 12.71 -6.37 -1.08
N ALA A 40 13.79 -5.66 -1.40
CA ALA A 40 13.90 -4.25 -1.08
C ALA A 40 12.77 -3.44 -1.75
N ALA A 41 12.45 -3.76 -2.99
CA ALA A 41 11.37 -3.09 -3.71
C ALA A 41 10.02 -3.32 -3.03
N VAL A 42 9.77 -4.54 -2.55
CA VAL A 42 8.54 -4.86 -1.83
C VAL A 42 8.45 -4.04 -0.54
N GLU A 43 9.52 -4.01 0.24
CA GLU A 43 9.54 -3.27 1.51
C GLU A 43 9.38 -1.77 1.29
N THR A 44 10.06 -1.21 0.30
CA THR A 44 9.98 0.21 -0.03
C THR A 44 8.55 0.57 -0.46
N SER A 45 7.96 -0.24 -1.32
CA SER A 45 6.59 -0.01 -1.79
C SER A 45 5.59 -0.10 -0.64
N LEU A 46 5.77 -1.07 0.25
CA LEU A 46 4.90 -1.23 1.41
C LEU A 46 4.98 -0.01 2.32
N ASN A 47 6.19 0.45 2.63
CA ASN A 47 6.38 1.60 3.50
C ASN A 47 5.78 2.87 2.88
N ALA A 48 5.96 3.06 1.59
CA ALA A 48 5.40 4.21 0.89
C ALA A 48 3.87 4.19 0.94
N ALA A 49 3.28 3.02 0.71
CA ALA A 49 1.83 2.87 0.76
C ALA A 49 1.30 3.11 2.17
N PHE A 50 1.97 2.56 3.19
CA PHE A 50 1.58 2.76 4.58
C PHE A 50 1.62 4.23 4.97
N SER A 51 2.70 4.93 4.60
CA SER A 51 2.83 6.36 4.89
C SER A 51 1.70 7.15 4.26
N LYS A 52 1.35 6.84 3.02
CA LYS A 52 0.29 7.56 2.33
C LYS A 52 -1.07 7.26 2.94
N ILE A 53 -1.31 6.02 3.35
CA ILE A 53 -2.57 5.64 4.01
C ILE A 53 -2.70 6.40 5.33
N ASP A 54 -1.65 6.41 6.14
CA ASP A 54 -1.67 7.11 7.42
C ASP A 54 -1.94 8.60 7.22
N LYS A 55 -1.31 9.20 6.22
CA LYS A 55 -1.50 10.61 5.91
C LYS A 55 -2.93 10.88 5.46
N ALA A 56 -3.49 9.98 4.63
CA ALA A 56 -4.87 10.10 4.16
C ALA A 56 -5.86 10.04 5.31
N VAL A 57 -5.61 9.18 6.29
CA VAL A 57 -6.44 9.10 7.49
C VAL A 57 -6.31 10.38 8.30
N LYS A 58 -5.09 10.86 8.47
CA LYS A 58 -4.82 12.08 9.25
C LYS A 58 -5.52 13.30 8.69
N VAL A 59 -5.57 13.44 7.37
CA VAL A 59 -6.21 14.60 6.74
C VAL A 59 -7.70 14.39 6.45
N GLY A 60 -8.24 13.23 6.82
CA GLY A 60 -9.67 12.97 6.70
C GLY A 60 -10.15 12.46 5.36
N VAL A 61 -9.24 12.07 4.48
CA VAL A 61 -9.61 11.48 3.19
C VAL A 61 -10.15 10.06 3.36
N LEU A 62 -9.55 9.31 4.29
CA LEU A 62 -9.97 7.96 4.61
C LEU A 62 -10.39 7.87 6.07
N HIS A 63 -11.41 7.08 6.32
CA HIS A 63 -11.74 6.71 7.69
C HIS A 63 -10.65 5.77 8.23
N ARG A 64 -10.40 5.85 9.54
CA ARG A 64 -9.36 5.03 10.17
C ARG A 64 -9.57 3.54 9.94
N ASN A 65 -10.82 3.09 9.92
CA ASN A 65 -11.13 1.68 9.68
C ASN A 65 -10.75 1.27 8.26
N THR A 66 -11.03 2.14 7.28
CA THR A 66 -10.65 1.89 5.89
C THR A 66 -9.13 1.83 5.76
N GLY A 67 -8.43 2.78 6.41
CA GLY A 67 -6.98 2.79 6.42
C GLY A 67 -6.40 1.52 7.01
N ALA A 68 -6.94 1.09 8.14
CA ALA A 68 -6.49 -0.13 8.81
C ALA A 68 -6.71 -1.35 7.91
N ASN A 69 -7.85 -1.43 7.23
CA ASN A 69 -8.14 -2.53 6.32
C ASN A 69 -7.16 -2.57 5.15
N GLN A 70 -6.85 -1.41 4.58
CA GLN A 70 -5.90 -1.33 3.47
C GLN A 70 -4.50 -1.74 3.90
N LYS A 71 -4.07 -1.25 5.06
CA LYS A 71 -2.77 -1.63 5.61
C LYS A 71 -2.69 -3.13 5.88
N SER A 72 -3.78 -3.69 6.41
CA SER A 72 -3.86 -5.11 6.69
C SER A 72 -3.73 -5.95 5.42
N ARG A 73 -4.41 -5.55 4.35
CA ARG A 73 -4.34 -6.24 3.06
C ARG A 73 -2.93 -6.20 2.48
N LEU A 74 -2.29 -5.03 2.53
CA LEU A 74 -0.93 -4.88 2.03
C LEU A 74 0.04 -5.71 2.84
N SER A 75 -0.08 -5.65 4.16
CA SER A 75 0.77 -6.42 5.06
C SER A 75 0.62 -7.92 4.82
N ALA A 76 -0.61 -8.39 4.64
CA ALA A 76 -0.87 -9.80 4.38
C ALA A 76 -0.25 -10.24 3.05
N ALA A 77 -0.36 -9.42 2.01
CA ALA A 77 0.21 -9.73 0.70
C ALA A 77 1.73 -9.82 0.78
N VAL A 78 2.36 -8.88 1.48
CA VAL A 78 3.81 -8.87 1.65
C VAL A 78 4.27 -10.07 2.47
N ARG A 79 3.58 -10.34 3.56
CA ARG A 79 3.93 -11.47 4.43
C ARG A 79 3.83 -12.79 3.66
N LYS A 80 2.84 -12.90 2.79
CA LYS A 80 2.62 -14.10 2.02
C LYS A 80 3.81 -14.43 1.10
N VAL A 81 4.46 -13.41 0.56
CA VAL A 81 5.59 -13.63 -0.34
C VAL A 81 6.94 -13.63 0.38
N LEU A 82 7.10 -12.82 1.44
CA LEU A 82 8.37 -12.75 2.17
C LEU A 82 8.51 -13.84 3.22
N GLU A 83 7.38 -14.24 3.80
CA GLU A 83 7.36 -15.30 4.82
C GLU A 83 6.35 -16.36 4.41
N PRO A 84 6.71 -17.18 3.42
CA PRO A 84 5.77 -18.22 2.97
C PRO A 84 5.44 -19.15 4.13
N VAL A 85 4.15 -19.34 4.32
CA VAL A 85 3.66 -20.23 5.36
C VAL A 85 4.00 -21.63 4.98
N GLN A 86 4.72 -22.30 5.86
CA GLN A 86 5.02 -23.70 5.68
C GLN A 86 3.87 -24.50 6.28
N ALA A 87 3.20 -25.20 5.44
CA ALA A 87 2.07 -26.00 5.88
C ALA A 87 2.52 -27.15 6.78
#